data_39d644478cdfd90a27b25a4c9bed0185
#
_entry.id   39d644478cdfd90a27b25a4c9bed0185
#
_cell.length_a   1.000
_cell.length_b   1.000
_cell.length_c   1.000
_cell.angle_alpha   90.00
_cell.angle_beta   90.00
_cell.angle_gamma   90.00
#
_symmetry.space_group_name_H-M   'P 1'
#
loop_
_entity.id
_entity.type
_entity.pdbx_description
1 polymer ?
#
loop_
_entity_poly.entity_id
_entity_poly.type
_entity_poly.pdbx_seq_one_letter_code
_entity_poly.pdbx_strand_id
1 'polypeptide(L)'
;MGLKNKAYELAEALKATVEFAELKQAKAVIDRNRSLKSEVEDLKRKQTALYSGRISAKEAESRLVELDKAFGQLSGVPEFKRYMETSGKFNQLLNETFRQINESIEAGLR
;
A
#
# COMPACT_ATOMS: atom_id res chain seq x y z
N MET A 1 -24.66 -10.01 6.78
CA MET A 1 -25.08 -9.31 8.00
C MET A 1 -24.54 -7.91 8.03
N GLY A 2 -25.04 -7.08 8.95
CA GLY A 2 -24.82 -5.64 8.95
C GLY A 2 -23.37 -5.19 8.83
N LEU A 3 -22.46 -5.69 9.68
CA LEU A 3 -21.06 -5.27 9.68
C LEU A 3 -20.33 -5.62 8.38
N LYS A 4 -20.54 -6.83 7.91
CA LYS A 4 -19.91 -7.31 6.67
C LYS A 4 -20.37 -6.50 5.46
N ASN A 5 -21.69 -6.22 5.39
CA ASN A 5 -22.25 -5.42 4.32
C ASN A 5 -21.76 -3.97 4.38
N LYS A 6 -21.66 -3.40 5.60
CA LYS A 6 -21.14 -2.03 5.77
C LYS A 6 -19.67 -1.93 5.40
N ALA A 7 -18.87 -2.95 5.73
CA ALA A 7 -17.48 -3.00 5.32
C ALA A 7 -17.35 -3.05 3.80
N TYR A 8 -18.19 -3.84 3.14
CA TYR A 8 -18.23 -3.92 1.68
C TYR A 8 -18.64 -2.57 1.07
N GLU A 9 -19.68 -1.94 1.61
CA GLU A 9 -20.12 -0.62 1.14
C GLU A 9 -19.01 0.43 1.28
N LEU A 10 -18.28 0.40 2.40
CA LEU A 10 -17.17 1.31 2.63
C LEU A 10 -16.05 1.06 1.60
N ALA A 11 -15.72 -0.19 1.35
CA ALA A 11 -14.71 -0.55 0.35
C ALA A 11 -15.11 -0.04 -1.04
N GLU A 12 -16.38 -0.20 -1.41
CA GLU A 12 -16.88 0.30 -2.69
C GLU A 12 -16.82 1.84 -2.76
N ALA A 13 -17.15 2.51 -1.66
CA ALA A 13 -17.04 3.97 -1.58
C ALA A 13 -15.60 4.43 -1.75
N LEU A 14 -14.65 3.74 -1.12
CA LEU A 14 -13.21 4.06 -1.26
C LEU A 14 -12.72 3.84 -2.69
N LYS A 15 -13.19 2.78 -3.34
CA LYS A 15 -12.83 2.48 -4.73
C LYS A 15 -13.45 3.47 -5.73
N ALA A 16 -14.46 4.22 -5.32
CA ALA A 16 -15.09 5.24 -6.16
C ALA A 16 -14.42 6.60 -6.09
N THR A 17 -13.38 6.74 -5.28
CA THR A 17 -12.67 8.02 -5.10
C THR A 17 -11.70 8.31 -6.24
N VAL A 18 -11.38 9.58 -6.42
CA VAL A 18 -10.36 10.02 -7.38
C VAL A 18 -8.99 9.44 -7.02
N GLU A 19 -8.67 9.40 -5.73
CA GLU A 19 -7.41 8.84 -5.23
C GLU A 19 -7.23 7.38 -5.65
N PHE A 20 -8.29 6.58 -5.57
CA PHE A 20 -8.24 5.18 -6.02
C PHE A 20 -8.10 5.09 -7.54
N ALA A 21 -8.83 5.92 -8.30
CA ALA A 21 -8.74 5.95 -9.76
C ALA A 21 -7.32 6.27 -10.23
N GLU A 22 -6.67 7.23 -9.60
CA GLU A 22 -5.30 7.61 -9.92
C GLU A 22 -4.31 6.49 -9.59
N LEU A 23 -4.49 5.83 -8.44
CA LEU A 23 -3.67 4.68 -8.04
C LEU A 23 -3.83 3.53 -9.03
N LYS A 24 -5.04 3.20 -9.40
CA LYS A 24 -5.35 2.14 -10.35
C LYS A 24 -4.69 2.41 -11.71
N GLN A 25 -4.74 3.66 -12.16
CA GLN A 25 -4.14 4.09 -13.41
C GLN A 25 -2.62 3.96 -13.37
N ALA A 26 -2.01 4.42 -12.27
CA ALA A 26 -0.56 4.32 -12.08
C ALA A 26 -0.10 2.86 -12.04
N LYS A 27 -0.86 1.99 -11.38
CA LYS A 27 -0.57 0.56 -11.34
C LYS A 27 -0.70 -0.08 -12.72
N ALA A 28 -1.70 0.32 -13.50
CA ALA A 28 -1.89 -0.21 -14.85
C ALA A 28 -0.71 0.12 -15.77
N VAL A 29 -0.11 1.30 -15.60
CA VAL A 29 1.08 1.69 -16.37
C VAL A 29 2.26 0.77 -16.02
N ILE A 30 2.46 0.47 -14.74
CA ILE A 30 3.50 -0.48 -14.31
C ILE A 30 3.23 -1.87 -14.88
N ASP A 31 1.99 -2.34 -14.82
CA ASP A 31 1.62 -3.69 -15.26
C ASP A 31 1.82 -3.91 -16.76
N ARG A 32 1.82 -2.85 -17.57
CA ARG A 32 2.10 -2.93 -19.01
C ARG A 32 3.58 -3.15 -19.32
N ASN A 33 4.45 -2.86 -18.38
CA ASN A 33 5.89 -3.05 -18.54
C ASN A 33 6.30 -4.29 -17.73
N ARG A 34 6.54 -5.40 -18.41
CA ARG A 34 6.85 -6.69 -17.78
C ARG A 34 8.03 -6.63 -16.81
N SER A 35 9.09 -5.97 -17.24
CA SER A 35 10.30 -5.85 -16.41
C SER A 35 10.01 -5.05 -15.15
N LEU A 36 9.36 -3.90 -15.30
CA LEU A 36 9.02 -3.04 -14.18
C LEU A 36 8.01 -3.71 -13.24
N LYS A 37 7.02 -4.39 -13.80
CA LYS A 37 6.04 -5.16 -13.00
C LYS A 37 6.74 -6.20 -12.15
N SER A 38 7.68 -6.94 -12.73
CA SER A 38 8.44 -7.96 -12.02
C SER A 38 9.27 -7.36 -10.88
N GLU A 39 9.92 -6.23 -11.14
CA GLU A 39 10.73 -5.53 -10.13
C GLU A 39 9.87 -5.03 -8.97
N VAL A 40 8.69 -4.48 -9.26
CA VAL A 40 7.77 -3.99 -8.22
C VAL A 40 7.21 -5.16 -7.40
N GLU A 41 6.84 -6.26 -8.04
CA GLU A 41 6.38 -7.46 -7.34
C GLU A 41 7.47 -8.04 -6.44
N ASP A 42 8.71 -8.04 -6.91
CA ASP A 42 9.85 -8.49 -6.13
C ASP A 42 10.08 -7.60 -4.91
N LEU A 43 9.96 -6.28 -5.09
CA LEU A 43 10.04 -5.33 -3.99
C LEU A 43 8.97 -5.61 -2.92
N LYS A 44 7.74 -5.87 -3.34
CA LYS A 44 6.65 -6.20 -2.43
C LYS A 44 6.90 -7.51 -1.67
N ARG A 45 7.45 -8.52 -2.36
CA ARG A 45 7.81 -9.79 -1.71
C ARG A 45 8.88 -9.58 -0.65
N LYS A 46 9.90 -8.79 -0.94
CA LYS A 46 10.96 -8.47 0.01
C LYS A 46 10.43 -7.71 1.23
N GLN A 47 9.51 -6.79 0.99
CA GLN A 47 8.86 -6.02 2.05
C GLN A 47 8.02 -6.93 2.96
N THR A 48 7.22 -7.82 2.37
CA THR A 48 6.42 -8.78 3.11
C THR A 48 7.29 -9.74 3.90
N ALA A 49 8.38 -10.23 3.31
CA ALA A 49 9.31 -11.15 3.96
C ALA A 49 9.97 -10.52 5.18
N LEU A 50 10.21 -9.20 5.16
CA LEU A 50 10.79 -8.50 6.31
C LEU A 50 9.85 -8.50 7.52
N TYR A 51 8.54 -8.38 7.29
CA TYR A 51 7.54 -8.29 8.36
C TYR A 51 6.88 -9.62 8.71
N SER A 52 7.10 -10.67 7.92
CA SER A 52 6.49 -11.97 8.16
C SER A 52 7.49 -12.96 8.75
N GLY A 53 7.04 -13.73 9.72
CA GLY A 53 7.82 -14.80 10.30
C GLY A 53 8.82 -14.37 11.36
N ARG A 54 9.48 -15.38 11.93
CA ARG A 54 10.49 -15.19 12.97
C ARG A 54 11.88 -15.20 12.32
N ILE A 55 12.51 -14.05 12.29
CA ILE A 55 13.86 -13.91 11.77
C ILE A 55 14.76 -13.33 12.85
N SER A 56 16.05 -13.67 12.80
CA SER A 56 17.03 -13.09 13.70
C SER A 56 17.22 -11.61 13.39
N ALA A 57 17.75 -10.86 14.35
CA ALA A 57 18.08 -9.44 14.15
C ALA A 57 19.05 -9.25 12.97
N LYS A 58 20.01 -10.14 12.83
CA LYS A 58 20.99 -10.11 11.74
C LYS A 58 20.34 -10.33 10.38
N GLU A 59 19.41 -11.28 10.31
CA GLU A 59 18.66 -11.57 9.09
C GLU A 59 17.76 -10.39 8.72
N ALA A 60 17.09 -9.79 9.70
CA ALA A 60 16.24 -8.62 9.49
C ALA A 60 17.05 -7.47 8.93
N GLU A 61 18.23 -7.21 9.49
CA GLU A 61 19.15 -6.17 9.02
C GLU A 61 19.57 -6.40 7.57
N SER A 62 19.94 -7.64 7.23
CA SER A 62 20.33 -8.02 5.87
C SER A 62 19.18 -7.81 4.88
N ARG A 63 17.99 -8.22 5.25
CA ARG A 63 16.80 -8.05 4.41
C ARG A 63 16.42 -6.58 4.22
N LEU A 64 16.62 -5.78 5.27
CA LEU A 64 16.36 -4.34 5.18
C LEU A 64 17.33 -3.67 4.21
N VAL A 65 18.61 -4.05 4.22
CA VAL A 65 19.60 -3.55 3.27
C VAL A 65 19.21 -3.90 1.84
N GLU A 66 18.78 -5.14 1.59
CA GLU A 66 18.33 -5.57 0.27
C GLU A 66 17.09 -4.79 -0.18
N LEU A 67 16.15 -4.56 0.73
CA LEU A 67 14.94 -3.81 0.45
C LEU A 67 15.27 -2.36 0.09
N ASP A 68 16.12 -1.72 0.86
CA ASP A 68 16.55 -0.34 0.61
C ASP A 68 17.25 -0.21 -0.75
N LYS A 69 18.09 -1.18 -1.09
CA LYS A 69 18.78 -1.21 -2.38
C LYS A 69 17.79 -1.34 -3.54
N ALA A 70 16.84 -2.27 -3.42
CA ALA A 70 15.80 -2.48 -4.45
C ALA A 70 14.94 -1.22 -4.61
N PHE A 71 14.53 -0.62 -3.51
CA PHE A 71 13.76 0.62 -3.51
C PHE A 71 14.54 1.75 -4.18
N GLY A 72 15.82 1.89 -3.84
CA GLY A 72 16.70 2.90 -4.44
C GLY A 72 16.82 2.78 -5.95
N GLN A 73 16.87 1.55 -6.45
CA GLN A 73 16.93 1.29 -7.88
C GLN A 73 15.65 1.71 -8.61
N LEU A 74 14.49 1.54 -7.96
CA LEU A 74 13.19 1.88 -8.53
C LEU A 74 12.82 3.35 -8.36
N SER A 75 13.35 4.02 -7.33
CA SER A 75 12.96 5.39 -6.99
C SER A 75 13.25 6.42 -8.10
N GLY A 76 14.16 6.10 -9.02
CA GLY A 76 14.44 6.95 -10.18
C GLY A 76 13.55 6.70 -11.38
N VAL A 77 12.70 5.68 -11.33
CA VAL A 77 11.81 5.32 -12.44
C VAL A 77 10.51 6.13 -12.32
N PRO A 78 10.17 6.97 -13.33
CA PRO A 78 9.00 7.86 -13.24
C PRO A 78 7.69 7.12 -12.97
N GLU A 79 7.46 5.97 -13.59
CA GLU A 79 6.24 5.18 -13.39
C GLU A 79 6.12 4.66 -11.96
N PHE A 80 7.23 4.23 -11.38
CA PHE A 80 7.25 3.78 -9.98
C PHE A 80 7.03 4.96 -9.03
N LYS A 81 7.64 6.10 -9.31
CA LYS A 81 7.48 7.30 -8.51
C LYS A 81 6.02 7.74 -8.46
N ARG A 82 5.35 7.75 -9.60
CA ARG A 82 3.93 8.08 -9.66
C ARG A 82 3.08 7.07 -8.88
N TYR A 83 3.40 5.78 -9.01
CA TYR A 83 2.71 4.74 -8.25
C TYR A 83 2.85 4.97 -6.74
N MET A 84 4.03 5.33 -6.28
CA MET A 84 4.27 5.62 -4.86
C MET A 84 3.51 6.87 -4.40
N GLU A 85 3.46 7.91 -5.22
CA GLU A 85 2.71 9.13 -4.90
C GLU A 85 1.22 8.85 -4.80
N THR A 86 0.66 8.14 -5.76
CA THR A 86 -0.78 7.81 -5.76
C THR A 86 -1.12 6.83 -4.63
N SER A 87 -0.25 5.87 -4.35
CA SER A 87 -0.38 4.97 -3.20
C SER A 87 -0.41 5.74 -1.89
N GLY A 88 0.49 6.71 -1.73
CA GLY A 88 0.56 7.54 -0.54
C GLY A 88 -0.71 8.33 -0.31
N LYS A 89 -1.25 8.93 -1.37
CA LYS A 89 -2.49 9.69 -1.29
C LYS A 89 -3.67 8.82 -0.91
N PHE A 90 -3.77 7.63 -1.51
CA PHE A 90 -4.84 6.70 -1.16
C PHE A 90 -4.70 6.19 0.27
N ASN A 91 -3.48 5.91 0.72
CA ASN A 91 -3.22 5.51 2.10
C ASN A 91 -3.59 6.60 3.10
N GLN A 92 -3.37 7.87 2.78
CA GLN A 92 -3.81 8.98 3.61
C GLN A 92 -5.34 9.00 3.73
N LEU A 93 -6.04 8.76 2.64
CA LEU A 93 -7.49 8.66 2.64
C LEU A 93 -7.98 7.51 3.51
N LEU A 94 -7.34 6.33 3.40
CA LEU A 94 -7.65 5.19 4.26
C LEU A 94 -7.45 5.51 5.73
N ASN A 95 -6.31 6.10 6.07
CA ASN A 95 -5.98 6.45 7.45
C ASN A 95 -6.98 7.45 8.02
N GLU A 96 -7.36 8.44 7.23
CA GLU A 96 -8.36 9.44 7.62
C GLU A 96 -9.73 8.78 7.86
N THR A 97 -10.11 7.86 7.00
CA THR A 97 -11.37 7.12 7.12
C THR A 97 -11.38 6.28 8.41
N PHE A 98 -10.30 5.56 8.68
CA PHE A 98 -10.17 4.74 9.88
C PHE A 98 -10.15 5.61 11.14
N ARG A 99 -9.53 6.77 11.09
CA ARG A 99 -9.53 7.73 12.19
C ARG A 99 -10.95 8.17 12.52
N GLN A 100 -11.75 8.50 11.52
CA GLN A 100 -13.15 8.88 11.71
C GLN A 100 -13.98 7.75 12.32
N ILE A 101 -13.74 6.52 11.89
CA ILE A 101 -14.41 5.34 12.46
C ILE A 101 -14.05 5.22 13.95
N ASN A 102 -12.77 5.32 14.28
CA ASN A 102 -12.29 5.21 15.66
C ASN A 102 -12.85 6.32 16.55
N GLU A 103 -12.86 7.55 16.07
CA GLU A 103 -13.43 8.69 16.79
C GLU A 103 -14.92 8.49 17.07
N SER A 104 -15.65 7.97 16.10
CA SER A 104 -17.07 7.70 16.25
C SER A 104 -17.33 6.60 17.31
N ILE A 105 -16.49 5.57 17.32
CA ILE A 105 -16.58 4.50 18.32
C ILE A 105 -16.29 5.04 19.71
N GLU A 106 -15.24 5.83 19.85
CA GLU A 106 -14.87 6.42 21.15
C GLU A 106 -15.95 7.36 21.65
N ALA A 107 -16.58 8.14 20.77
CA ALA A 107 -17.69 8.99 21.15
C ALA A 107 -18.86 8.19 21.74
N GLY A 108 -19.07 6.98 21.22
CA GLY A 108 -20.10 6.07 21.75
C GLY A 108 -19.80 5.49 23.12
N LEU A 109 -18.52 5.56 23.53
CA LEU A 109 -18.09 5.06 24.84
C LEU A 109 -18.18 6.12 25.97
N ARG A 110 -18.41 7.37 25.63
CA ARG A 110 -18.50 8.47 26.60
C ARG A 110 -19.84 8.54 27.30
#